data_a113ebce4b89ba8dbd7af3ba30c981dd
#
_entry.id   a113ebce4b89ba8dbd7af3ba30c981dd
#
_cell.length_a   1.000
_cell.length_b   1.000
_cell.length_c   1.000
_cell.angle_alpha   90.00
_cell.angle_beta   90.00
_cell.angle_gamma   90.00
#
_symmetry.space_group_name_H-M   'P 1'
#
loop_
_entity.id
_entity.type
_entity.pdbx_description
1 polymer ?
#
loop_
_entity_poly.entity_id
_entity_poly.type
_entity_poly.pdbx_seq_one_letter_code
_entity_poly.pdbx_strand_id
1 'polypeptide(L)'
;EYEMKGVPVRLAIGARDLEKNVVEVARRDTKEKNVVSLDGIAGYVNNLLTEIQLFMFNKAKAFRDENIREANSWEEFEQLLDGKAGFISAHWDGTPETEEAVKEKTKATIRCIPLDNPQEAGTCIFSGKPSVQRVLFARAY
;
A
#
# COMPACT_ATOMS: atom_id res chain seq x y z
N GLU A 1 1.73 1.28 -26.90
CA GLU A 1 1.92 2.74 -26.74
C GLU A 1 1.00 3.31 -25.66
N TYR A 2 -0.33 3.18 -25.76
CA TYR A 2 -1.28 3.79 -24.82
C TYR A 2 -1.21 3.20 -23.41
N GLU A 3 -0.88 1.92 -23.26
CA GLU A 3 -0.65 1.30 -21.95
C GLU A 3 0.53 1.95 -21.21
N MET A 4 1.59 2.32 -21.93
CA MET A 4 2.74 3.02 -21.37
C MET A 4 2.40 4.47 -20.98
N LYS A 5 1.44 5.09 -21.68
CA LYS A 5 0.92 6.43 -21.34
C LYS A 5 -0.05 6.43 -20.17
N GLY A 6 -0.38 5.26 -19.62
CA GLY A 6 -1.24 5.13 -18.44
C GLY A 6 -2.73 5.04 -18.74
N VAL A 7 -3.14 4.89 -20.00
CA VAL A 7 -4.58 4.75 -20.34
C VAL A 7 -5.15 3.50 -19.68
N PRO A 8 -6.17 3.62 -18.80
CA PRO A 8 -6.68 2.50 -18.00
C PRO A 8 -7.57 1.55 -18.79
N VAL A 9 -8.32 2.06 -19.76
CA VAL A 9 -9.29 1.31 -20.55
C VAL A 9 -9.09 1.63 -22.04
N ARG A 10 -9.11 0.59 -22.87
CA ARG A 10 -9.08 0.72 -24.34
C ARG A 10 -10.36 0.12 -24.91
N LEU A 11 -10.98 0.85 -25.81
CA LEU A 11 -12.09 0.39 -26.62
C LEU A 11 -11.57 0.09 -28.05
N ALA A 12 -11.87 -1.10 -28.56
CA ALA A 12 -11.56 -1.47 -29.93
C ALA A 12 -12.86 -1.85 -30.66
N ILE A 13 -13.09 -1.23 -31.82
CA ILE A 13 -14.30 -1.41 -32.62
C ILE A 13 -13.90 -1.64 -34.07
N GLY A 14 -14.34 -2.75 -34.63
CA GLY A 14 -14.24 -3.05 -36.07
C GLY A 14 -15.60 -3.01 -36.77
N ALA A 15 -15.61 -3.14 -38.09
CA ALA A 15 -16.87 -3.16 -38.87
C ALA A 15 -17.84 -4.26 -38.41
N ARG A 16 -17.31 -5.45 -38.10
CA ARG A 16 -18.11 -6.58 -37.61
C ARG A 16 -18.72 -6.34 -36.22
N ASP A 17 -18.00 -5.55 -35.39
CA ASP A 17 -18.49 -5.22 -34.06
C ASP A 17 -19.64 -4.20 -34.13
N LEU A 18 -19.53 -3.24 -35.05
CA LEU A 18 -20.61 -2.29 -35.34
C LEU A 18 -21.88 -2.98 -35.84
N GLU A 19 -21.76 -3.96 -36.73
CA GLU A 19 -22.89 -4.76 -37.21
C GLU A 19 -23.62 -5.50 -36.08
N LYS A 20 -22.86 -5.90 -35.04
CA LYS A 20 -23.39 -6.63 -33.87
C LYS A 20 -23.73 -5.71 -32.69
N ASN A 21 -23.55 -4.41 -32.84
CA ASN A 21 -23.71 -3.43 -31.75
C ASN A 21 -22.87 -3.75 -30.50
N VAL A 22 -21.59 -4.16 -30.69
CA VAL A 22 -20.67 -4.51 -29.59
C VAL A 22 -19.34 -3.79 -29.71
N VAL A 23 -18.55 -3.85 -28.64
CA VAL A 23 -17.19 -3.30 -28.56
C VAL A 23 -16.30 -4.19 -27.67
N GLU A 24 -15.05 -4.42 -28.06
CA GLU A 24 -14.04 -5.01 -27.17
C GLU A 24 -13.54 -3.95 -26.20
N VAL A 25 -13.66 -4.23 -24.90
CA VAL A 25 -13.12 -3.41 -23.80
C VAL A 25 -11.95 -4.15 -23.21
N ALA A 26 -10.78 -3.51 -23.18
CA ALA A 26 -9.56 -4.05 -22.58
C ALA A 26 -9.15 -3.23 -21.35
N ARG A 27 -8.94 -3.90 -20.21
CA ARG A 27 -8.44 -3.34 -18.94
C ARG A 27 -6.92 -3.41 -18.90
N ARG A 28 -6.27 -2.33 -18.49
CA ARG A 28 -4.81 -2.32 -18.32
C ARG A 28 -4.34 -3.04 -17.05
N ASP A 29 -5.08 -2.93 -15.98
CA ASP A 29 -4.71 -3.43 -14.65
C ASP A 29 -4.71 -4.96 -14.55
N THR A 30 -5.74 -5.64 -15.13
CA THR A 30 -5.87 -7.09 -15.13
C THR A 30 -5.46 -7.74 -16.46
N LYS A 31 -5.33 -6.96 -17.54
CA LYS A 31 -5.12 -7.42 -18.93
C LYS A 31 -6.31 -8.18 -19.52
N GLU A 32 -7.44 -8.16 -18.84
CA GLU A 32 -8.67 -8.78 -19.32
C GLU A 32 -9.27 -8.01 -20.48
N LYS A 33 -9.95 -8.78 -21.35
CA LYS A 33 -10.70 -8.27 -22.49
C LYS A 33 -12.11 -8.83 -22.46
N ASN A 34 -13.09 -7.97 -22.63
CA ASN A 34 -14.49 -8.34 -22.66
C ASN A 34 -15.17 -7.70 -23.87
N VAL A 35 -16.10 -8.41 -24.50
CA VAL A 35 -16.96 -7.87 -25.54
C VAL A 35 -18.29 -7.51 -24.89
N VAL A 36 -18.66 -6.23 -24.98
CA VAL A 36 -19.88 -5.69 -24.36
C VAL A 36 -20.72 -4.93 -25.39
N SER A 37 -21.99 -4.69 -25.07
CA SER A 37 -22.87 -3.87 -25.91
C SER A 37 -22.36 -2.44 -26.02
N LEU A 38 -22.53 -1.83 -27.20
CA LEU A 38 -22.34 -0.40 -27.38
C LEU A 38 -23.40 0.42 -26.63
N ASP A 39 -24.59 -0.15 -26.43
CA ASP A 39 -25.64 0.51 -25.68
C ASP A 39 -25.24 0.67 -24.21
N GLY A 40 -25.21 1.91 -23.75
CA GLY A 40 -24.81 2.23 -22.39
C GLY A 40 -23.30 2.17 -22.13
N ILE A 41 -22.46 2.07 -23.16
CA ILE A 41 -20.99 1.95 -23.03
C ILE A 41 -20.35 3.04 -22.16
N ALA A 42 -20.86 4.27 -22.21
CA ALA A 42 -20.35 5.36 -21.38
C ALA A 42 -20.54 5.08 -19.88
N GLY A 43 -21.73 4.60 -19.49
CA GLY A 43 -21.99 4.18 -18.11
C GLY A 43 -21.13 2.98 -17.68
N TYR A 44 -20.99 2.00 -18.56
CA TYR A 44 -20.10 0.85 -18.34
C TYR A 44 -18.65 1.29 -18.08
N VAL A 45 -18.11 2.17 -18.94
CA VAL A 45 -16.73 2.66 -18.78
C VAL A 45 -16.56 3.44 -17.48
N ASN A 46 -17.51 4.30 -17.11
CA ASN A 46 -17.44 5.04 -15.83
C ASN A 46 -17.40 4.11 -14.63
N ASN A 47 -18.24 3.07 -14.61
CA ASN A 47 -18.22 2.06 -13.54
C ASN A 47 -16.89 1.30 -13.54
N LEU A 48 -16.42 0.89 -14.71
CA LEU A 48 -15.15 0.18 -14.86
C LEU A 48 -13.95 1.01 -14.36
N LEU A 49 -13.92 2.32 -14.61
CA LEU A 49 -12.86 3.20 -14.08
C LEU A 49 -12.88 3.26 -12.55
N THR A 50 -14.05 3.29 -11.95
CA THR A 50 -14.20 3.23 -10.49
C THR A 50 -13.71 1.89 -9.93
N GLU A 51 -14.08 0.78 -10.57
CA GLU A 51 -13.60 -0.55 -10.19
C GLU A 51 -12.09 -0.68 -10.29
N ILE A 52 -11.47 -0.19 -11.37
CA ILE A 52 -10.02 -0.19 -11.57
C ILE A 52 -9.33 0.58 -10.43
N GLN A 53 -9.85 1.76 -10.08
CA GLN A 53 -9.27 2.57 -9.00
C GLN A 53 -9.36 1.86 -7.66
N LEU A 54 -10.51 1.28 -7.32
CA LEU A 54 -10.71 0.52 -6.10
C LEU A 54 -9.82 -0.73 -6.05
N PHE A 55 -9.70 -1.45 -7.16
CA PHE A 55 -8.82 -2.61 -7.25
C PHE A 55 -7.36 -2.24 -6.98
N MET A 56 -6.86 -1.20 -7.65
CA MET A 56 -5.48 -0.72 -7.47
C MET A 56 -5.24 -0.22 -6.05
N PHE A 57 -6.19 0.53 -5.49
CA PHE A 57 -6.12 1.00 -4.10
C PHE A 57 -6.06 -0.15 -3.11
N ASN A 58 -6.97 -1.11 -3.22
CA ASN A 58 -7.03 -2.27 -2.33
C ASN A 58 -5.77 -3.13 -2.43
N LYS A 59 -5.24 -3.32 -3.64
CA LYS A 59 -3.97 -4.03 -3.85
C LYS A 59 -2.79 -3.32 -3.17
N ALA A 60 -2.69 -2.01 -3.33
CA ALA A 60 -1.64 -1.21 -2.69
C ALA A 60 -1.79 -1.20 -1.16
N LYS A 61 -3.04 -1.08 -0.68
CA LYS A 61 -3.34 -1.13 0.75
C LYS A 61 -2.97 -2.49 1.35
N ALA A 62 -3.37 -3.58 0.73
CA ALA A 62 -3.03 -4.92 1.20
C ALA A 62 -1.51 -5.12 1.24
N PHE A 63 -0.79 -4.71 0.19
CA PHE A 63 0.67 -4.77 0.17
C PHE A 63 1.30 -3.95 1.30
N ARG A 64 0.80 -2.74 1.58
CA ARG A 64 1.27 -1.93 2.72
C ARG A 64 1.05 -2.67 4.03
N ASP A 65 -0.18 -3.15 4.25
CA ASP A 65 -0.60 -3.76 5.52
C ASP A 65 0.19 -5.06 5.80
N GLU A 66 0.45 -5.88 4.78
CA GLU A 66 1.29 -7.08 4.86
C GLU A 66 2.78 -6.79 5.14
N ASN A 67 3.24 -5.57 4.89
CA ASN A 67 4.61 -5.15 5.12
C ASN A 67 4.78 -4.24 6.35
N ILE A 68 3.75 -4.09 7.19
CA ILE A 68 3.82 -3.52 8.53
C ILE A 68 3.76 -4.68 9.53
N ARG A 69 4.78 -4.83 10.37
CA ARG A 69 4.86 -5.88 11.38
C ARG A 69 5.04 -5.24 12.74
N GLU A 70 4.50 -5.86 13.78
CA GLU A 70 4.62 -5.36 15.15
C GLU A 70 5.82 -5.99 15.86
N ALA A 71 6.50 -5.19 16.69
CA ALA A 71 7.48 -5.64 17.65
C ALA A 71 7.10 -5.15 19.04
N ASN A 72 7.14 -6.05 20.02
CA ASN A 72 6.80 -5.79 21.40
C ASN A 72 8.02 -5.88 22.32
N SER A 73 9.16 -6.34 21.80
CA SER A 73 10.44 -6.36 22.48
C SER A 73 11.57 -5.91 21.56
N TRP A 74 12.73 -5.64 22.15
CA TRP A 74 13.94 -5.28 21.39
C TRP A 74 14.43 -6.45 20.53
N GLU A 75 14.37 -7.66 21.05
CA GLU A 75 14.78 -8.87 20.35
C GLU A 75 13.91 -9.14 19.13
N GLU A 76 12.58 -9.00 19.25
CA GLU A 76 11.66 -9.10 18.10
C GLU A 76 11.96 -8.02 17.06
N PHE A 77 12.25 -6.79 17.50
CA PHE A 77 12.56 -5.69 16.61
C PHE A 77 13.83 -5.98 15.79
N GLU A 78 14.91 -6.44 16.41
CA GLU A 78 16.16 -6.81 15.72
C GLU A 78 15.91 -7.97 14.73
N GLN A 79 15.18 -9.01 15.13
CA GLN A 79 14.85 -10.15 14.25
C GLN A 79 14.04 -9.71 13.01
N LEU A 80 13.07 -8.82 13.20
CA LEU A 80 12.27 -8.29 12.10
C LEU A 80 13.09 -7.40 11.15
N LEU A 81 14.06 -6.66 11.67
CA LEU A 81 14.98 -5.85 10.86
C LEU A 81 15.93 -6.69 10.00
N ASP A 82 16.34 -7.85 10.49
CA ASP A 82 17.23 -8.76 9.75
C ASP A 82 16.49 -9.66 8.77
N GLY A 83 15.17 -9.69 8.87
CA GLY A 83 14.28 -10.45 7.99
C GLY A 83 13.88 -9.68 6.72
N LYS A 84 12.62 -9.87 6.32
CA LYS A 84 12.04 -9.20 5.15
C LYS A 84 11.94 -7.69 5.38
N ALA A 85 12.35 -6.88 4.39
CA ALA A 85 12.17 -5.43 4.39
C ALA A 85 10.69 -5.03 4.62
N GLY A 86 10.48 -3.85 5.19
CA GLY A 86 9.15 -3.31 5.49
C GLY A 86 9.21 -2.34 6.67
N PHE A 87 8.05 -2.04 7.22
CA PHE A 87 7.93 -1.20 8.40
C PHE A 87 7.74 -2.05 9.66
N ILE A 88 8.25 -1.56 10.78
CA ILE A 88 8.07 -2.17 12.09
C ILE A 88 7.34 -1.18 12.98
N SER A 89 6.16 -1.56 13.45
CA SER A 89 5.36 -0.82 14.41
C SER A 89 5.81 -1.18 15.81
N ALA A 90 6.36 -0.21 16.54
CA ALA A 90 6.88 -0.45 17.89
C ALA A 90 6.70 0.78 18.79
N HIS A 91 6.62 0.53 20.10
CA HIS A 91 6.54 1.59 21.09
C HIS A 91 7.84 2.38 21.21
N TRP A 92 7.71 3.71 21.29
CA TRP A 92 8.79 4.67 21.44
C TRP A 92 8.43 5.67 22.56
N ASP A 93 9.42 6.05 23.39
CA ASP A 93 9.22 6.92 24.55
C ASP A 93 9.10 8.43 24.22
N GLY A 94 9.11 8.79 22.94
CA GLY A 94 8.97 10.17 22.49
C GLY A 94 10.24 11.01 22.57
N THR A 95 11.41 10.42 22.90
CA THR A 95 12.65 11.17 23.08
C THR A 95 13.60 11.06 21.88
N PRO A 96 14.23 12.18 21.45
CA PRO A 96 15.25 12.15 20.39
C PRO A 96 16.45 11.28 20.71
N GLU A 97 16.84 11.21 21.99
CA GLU A 97 17.97 10.40 22.46
C GLU A 97 17.74 8.90 22.19
N THR A 98 16.51 8.43 22.43
CA THR A 98 16.15 7.03 22.12
C THR A 98 16.11 6.78 20.63
N GLU A 99 15.60 7.71 19.83
CA GLU A 99 15.60 7.59 18.38
C GLU A 99 17.02 7.48 17.82
N GLU A 100 17.94 8.35 18.24
CA GLU A 100 19.32 8.32 17.77
C GLU A 100 20.03 7.04 18.22
N ALA A 101 19.82 6.57 19.44
CA ALA A 101 20.39 5.33 19.94
C ALA A 101 19.92 4.09 19.15
N VAL A 102 18.63 4.03 18.79
CA VAL A 102 18.07 2.99 17.91
C VAL A 102 18.72 3.05 16.54
N LYS A 103 18.83 4.25 15.96
CA LYS A 103 19.47 4.47 14.65
C LYS A 103 20.94 4.09 14.63
N GLU A 104 21.71 4.47 15.65
CA GLU A 104 23.12 4.09 15.75
C GLU A 104 23.29 2.58 15.78
N LYS A 105 22.46 1.89 16.54
CA LYS A 105 22.56 0.45 16.79
C LYS A 105 22.07 -0.40 15.61
N THR A 106 21.01 0.05 14.92
CA THR A 106 20.32 -0.79 13.92
C THR A 106 20.25 -0.20 12.52
N LYS A 107 20.59 1.07 12.35
CA LYS A 107 20.36 1.87 11.13
C LYS A 107 18.87 2.08 10.80
N ALA A 108 17.95 1.64 11.65
CA ALA A 108 16.54 1.95 11.52
C ALA A 108 16.24 3.35 12.09
N THR A 109 15.35 4.07 11.41
CA THR A 109 14.87 5.39 11.85
C THR A 109 13.35 5.38 11.92
N ILE A 110 12.77 6.26 12.72
CA ILE A 110 11.34 6.52 12.72
C ILE A 110 10.97 7.16 11.38
N ARG A 111 9.97 6.59 10.68
CA ARG A 111 9.49 7.07 9.40
C ARG A 111 8.28 7.98 9.53
N CYS A 112 7.38 7.63 10.41
CA CYS A 112 6.22 8.44 10.74
C CYS A 112 5.54 7.97 12.03
N ILE A 113 4.73 8.84 12.57
CA ILE A 113 3.63 8.54 13.46
C ILE A 113 2.37 8.54 12.60
N PRO A 114 1.67 7.41 12.39
CA PRO A 114 0.47 7.39 11.56
C PRO A 114 -0.60 8.36 12.10
N LEU A 115 -1.31 9.05 11.19
CA LEU A 115 -2.32 10.05 11.58
C LEU A 115 -3.53 9.44 12.30
N ASP A 116 -3.87 8.20 11.95
CA ASP A 116 -4.95 7.40 12.53
C ASP A 116 -4.47 6.48 13.66
N ASN A 117 -3.27 6.74 14.18
CA ASN A 117 -2.64 5.92 15.22
C ASN A 117 -3.41 6.04 16.54
N PRO A 118 -3.98 4.95 17.07
CA PRO A 118 -4.65 5.00 18.35
C PRO A 118 -3.64 5.27 19.47
N GLN A 119 -4.07 6.02 20.48
CA GLN A 119 -3.30 6.11 21.71
C GLN A 119 -3.32 4.76 22.41
N GLU A 120 -2.15 4.18 22.61
CA GLU A 120 -1.95 2.86 23.21
C GLU A 120 -0.83 2.97 24.25
N ALA A 121 -1.19 2.75 25.52
CA ALA A 121 -0.19 2.73 26.58
C ALA A 121 0.68 1.48 26.44
N GLY A 122 1.99 1.66 26.47
CA GLY A 122 2.95 0.58 26.36
C GLY A 122 4.31 0.96 26.91
N THR A 123 5.32 0.17 26.54
CA THR A 123 6.70 0.34 26.98
C THR A 123 7.60 0.45 25.75
N CYS A 124 8.43 1.48 25.71
CA CYS A 124 9.43 1.65 24.67
C CYS A 124 10.32 0.42 24.57
N ILE A 125 10.39 -0.17 23.39
CA ILE A 125 11.13 -1.41 23.13
C ILE A 125 12.64 -1.30 23.39
N PHE A 126 13.20 -0.09 23.36
CA PHE A 126 14.62 0.17 23.56
C PHE A 126 14.96 0.64 24.98
N SER A 127 14.28 1.70 25.45
CA SER A 127 14.61 2.35 26.73
C SER A 127 13.89 1.74 27.95
N GLY A 128 12.84 0.94 27.73
CA GLY A 128 11.98 0.42 28.81
C GLY A 128 11.10 1.48 29.48
N LYS A 129 11.12 2.74 29.02
CA LYS A 129 10.29 3.82 29.54
C LYS A 129 8.84 3.73 29.05
N PRO A 130 7.87 4.35 29.77
CA PRO A 130 6.50 4.43 29.30
C PRO A 130 6.39 5.06 27.89
N SER A 131 5.48 4.55 27.10
CA SER A 131 5.14 5.04 25.76
C SER A 131 3.63 5.17 25.66
N VAL A 132 3.15 6.15 24.90
CA VAL A 132 1.72 6.41 24.70
C VAL A 132 1.23 6.00 23.31
N GLN A 133 2.14 5.61 22.43
CA GLN A 133 1.80 5.22 21.05
C GLN A 133 2.92 4.44 20.40
N ARG A 134 2.58 3.70 19.35
CA ARG A 134 3.54 3.08 18.45
C ARG A 134 3.96 4.05 17.35
N VAL A 135 5.14 3.85 16.81
CA VAL A 135 5.63 4.56 15.62
C VAL A 135 6.13 3.54 14.60
N LEU A 136 6.28 3.96 13.34
CA LEU A 136 6.79 3.10 12.28
C LEU A 136 8.29 3.31 12.09
N PHE A 137 9.06 2.26 12.31
CA PHE A 137 10.49 2.19 12.02
C PHE A 137 10.77 1.50 10.69
N ALA A 138 11.83 1.89 10.01
CA ALA A 138 12.43 1.13 8.91
C ALA A 138 13.90 1.50 8.71
N ARG A 139 14.69 0.55 8.17
CA ARG A 139 16.01 0.87 7.62
C ARG A 139 15.86 1.62 6.30
N ALA A 140 16.71 2.62 6.06
CA ALA A 140 16.97 3.11 4.71
C ALA A 140 17.89 2.12 3.99
N TYR A 141 17.91 2.16 2.68
CA TYR A 141 18.76 1.32 1.84
C TYR A 141 20.23 1.40 2.25
#